data_215a7be46aef130a344679500fcc1046
#
_entry.id   215a7be46aef130a344679500fcc1046
#
_cell.length_a   1.000
_cell.length_b   1.000
_cell.length_c   1.000
_cell.angle_alpha   90.00
_cell.angle_beta   90.00
_cell.angle_gamma   90.00
#
_symmetry.space_group_name_H-M   'P 1'
#
loop_
_entity.id
_entity.type
_entity.pdbx_description
1 polymer ?
#
loop_
_entity_poly.entity_id
_entity_poly.type
_entity_poly.pdbx_seq_one_letter_code
_entity_poly.pdbx_strand_id
1 'polypeptide(L)'
;YGNSEVLNKLRYYPIALLLIILLFGTVIFFFFKTNKASEQNKLWAGMAKETAHQIGTPLSSLLGWNELLKAENINTEITHEIEKDIDRLQTITERFSKIGSLPKLDTHDIVKETKEAYDYLKLRSSKLINFSFNSQIEHMPVLLNHALYHWTIENLVKNGIDAMKGKGVITIEILEDGKNVHIQVSDTGSGIAKSNFQTIFNPGFTSKKRGWGLGLSLVKRIIEEYHNGKIKVLSSGKGGTVMQISLRIAV
;
A
#
# COMPACT_ATOMS: atom_id res chain seq x y z
N TYR A 1 59.43 16.52 36.18
CA TYR A 1 59.18 15.69 34.98
C TYR A 1 57.81 16.05 34.50
N GLY A 2 57.73 17.02 33.58
CA GLY A 2 56.45 17.40 32.95
C GLY A 2 55.98 16.31 32.01
N ASN A 3 54.71 15.97 32.06
CA ASN A 3 54.06 15.10 31.05
C ASN A 3 54.26 15.72 29.67
N SER A 4 54.96 15.01 28.78
CA SER A 4 55.21 15.47 27.41
C SER A 4 53.87 15.70 26.73
N GLU A 5 53.70 16.83 25.99
CA GLU A 5 52.48 17.12 25.18
C GLU A 5 52.09 15.96 24.26
N VAL A 6 53.06 15.19 23.83
CA VAL A 6 52.91 13.99 23.00
C VAL A 6 52.12 12.89 23.75
N LEU A 7 52.42 12.67 25.03
CA LEU A 7 51.72 11.66 25.85
C LEU A 7 50.26 12.05 26.10
N ASN A 8 49.95 13.33 26.26
CA ASN A 8 48.60 13.80 26.39
C ASN A 8 47.79 13.65 25.07
N LYS A 9 48.41 13.88 23.93
CA LYS A 9 47.79 13.66 22.60
C LYS A 9 47.54 12.16 22.36
N LEU A 10 48.48 11.28 22.71
CA LEU A 10 48.35 9.83 22.58
C LEU A 10 47.17 9.26 23.37
N ARG A 11 46.75 9.87 24.45
CA ARG A 11 45.61 9.44 25.26
C ARG A 11 44.27 9.53 24.52
N TYR A 12 44.12 10.44 23.55
CA TYR A 12 42.91 10.62 22.77
C TYR A 12 42.85 9.75 21.51
N TYR A 13 43.95 9.16 21.07
CA TYR A 13 44.01 8.30 19.88
C TYR A 13 43.06 7.11 19.91
N PRO A 14 42.94 6.35 21.03
CA PRO A 14 42.01 5.23 21.08
C PRO A 14 40.52 5.66 20.95
N ILE A 15 40.20 6.84 21.56
CA ILE A 15 38.84 7.40 21.47
C ILE A 15 38.52 7.84 20.04
N ALA A 16 39.48 8.55 19.41
CA ALA A 16 39.33 8.99 18.01
C ALA A 16 39.17 7.80 17.06
N LEU A 17 40.00 6.76 17.24
CA LEU A 17 39.91 5.52 16.45
C LEU A 17 38.56 4.85 16.61
N LEU A 18 38.04 4.75 17.83
CA LEU A 18 36.75 4.16 18.13
C LEU A 18 35.60 4.93 17.48
N LEU A 19 35.65 6.27 17.50
CA LEU A 19 34.67 7.13 16.82
C LEU A 19 34.70 6.95 15.30
N ILE A 20 35.90 6.83 14.71
CA ILE A 20 36.04 6.59 13.27
C ILE A 20 35.47 5.24 12.88
N ILE A 21 35.75 4.17 13.65
CA ILE A 21 35.19 2.83 13.41
C ILE A 21 33.68 2.86 13.52
N LEU A 22 33.13 3.54 14.52
CA LEU A 22 31.69 3.65 14.74
C LEU A 22 31.02 4.45 13.61
N LEU A 23 31.63 5.55 13.16
CA LEU A 23 31.16 6.32 12.02
C LEU A 23 31.16 5.47 10.74
N PHE A 24 32.26 4.76 10.47
CA PHE A 24 32.41 3.92 9.28
C PHE A 24 31.40 2.75 9.29
N GLY A 25 31.21 2.10 10.43
CA GLY A 25 30.20 1.07 10.64
C GLY A 25 28.78 1.59 10.37
N THR A 26 28.49 2.80 10.84
CA THR A 26 27.18 3.46 10.62
C THR A 26 26.96 3.77 9.14
N VAL A 27 27.96 4.31 8.45
CA VAL A 27 27.88 4.59 7.01
C VAL A 27 27.67 3.30 6.22
N ILE A 28 28.44 2.25 6.51
CA ILE A 28 28.29 0.93 5.87
C ILE A 28 26.91 0.37 6.11
N PHE A 29 26.41 0.41 7.33
CA PHE A 29 25.06 -0.06 7.68
C PHE A 29 23.97 0.66 6.88
N PHE A 30 24.02 1.99 6.80
CA PHE A 30 23.07 2.77 6.02
C PHE A 30 23.19 2.48 4.52
N PHE A 31 24.42 2.34 4.01
CA PHE A 31 24.67 2.01 2.61
C PHE A 31 24.05 0.65 2.22
N PHE A 32 24.27 -0.38 3.01
CA PHE A 32 23.67 -1.70 2.76
C PHE A 32 22.15 -1.68 2.88
N LYS A 33 21.62 -0.97 3.89
CA LYS A 33 20.17 -0.83 4.06
C LYS A 33 19.51 -0.14 2.87
N THR A 34 20.13 0.95 2.38
CA THR A 34 19.60 1.72 1.24
C THR A 34 19.72 0.94 -0.07
N ASN A 35 20.83 0.26 -0.30
CA ASN A 35 21.02 -0.57 -1.50
C ASN A 35 20.02 -1.71 -1.57
N LYS A 36 19.79 -2.42 -0.46
CA LYS A 36 18.82 -3.53 -0.41
C LYS A 36 17.40 -3.06 -0.72
N ALA A 37 16.99 -1.90 -0.21
CA ALA A 37 15.68 -1.29 -0.52
C ALA A 37 15.60 -0.90 -2.01
N SER A 38 16.66 -0.30 -2.56
CA SER A 38 16.73 0.11 -3.97
C SER A 38 16.65 -1.08 -4.93
N GLU A 39 17.36 -2.18 -4.64
CA GLU A 39 17.29 -3.40 -5.45
C GLU A 39 15.90 -4.04 -5.44
N GLN A 40 15.28 -4.13 -4.28
CA GLN A 40 13.90 -4.62 -4.16
C GLN A 40 12.93 -3.74 -4.96
N ASN A 41 13.09 -2.42 -4.92
CA ASN A 41 12.25 -1.49 -5.66
C ASN A 41 12.42 -1.63 -7.18
N LYS A 42 13.67 -1.80 -7.66
CA LYS A 42 13.94 -2.04 -9.08
C LYS A 42 13.34 -3.36 -9.57
N LEU A 43 13.47 -4.42 -8.79
CA LEU A 43 12.85 -5.71 -9.10
C LEU A 43 11.34 -5.61 -9.18
N TRP A 44 10.70 -4.93 -8.21
CA TRP A 44 9.26 -4.71 -8.22
C TRP A 44 8.77 -3.91 -9.42
N ALA A 45 9.48 -2.81 -9.74
CA ALA A 45 9.13 -1.97 -10.90
C ALA A 45 9.31 -2.74 -12.21
N GLY A 46 10.39 -3.52 -12.34
CA GLY A 46 10.63 -4.37 -13.51
C GLY A 46 9.57 -5.47 -13.66
N MET A 47 9.29 -6.21 -12.60
CA MET A 47 8.25 -7.25 -12.61
C MET A 47 6.86 -6.68 -12.90
N ALA A 48 6.50 -5.55 -12.29
CA ALA A 48 5.21 -4.92 -12.50
C ALA A 48 5.02 -4.47 -13.94
N LYS A 49 6.04 -3.82 -14.53
CA LYS A 49 6.03 -3.38 -15.92
C LYS A 49 5.94 -4.55 -16.89
N GLU A 50 6.73 -5.59 -16.65
CA GLU A 50 6.73 -6.79 -17.49
C GLU A 50 5.40 -7.54 -17.40
N THR A 51 4.87 -7.74 -16.18
CA THR A 51 3.56 -8.39 -15.96
C THR A 51 2.44 -7.60 -16.65
N ALA A 52 2.44 -6.26 -16.54
CA ALA A 52 1.46 -5.42 -17.20
C ALA A 52 1.54 -5.57 -18.74
N HIS A 53 2.75 -5.64 -19.28
CA HIS A 53 2.95 -5.82 -20.73
C HIS A 53 2.52 -7.20 -21.21
N GLN A 54 2.92 -8.26 -20.48
CA GLN A 54 2.57 -9.64 -20.83
C GLN A 54 1.09 -9.97 -20.66
N ILE A 55 0.37 -9.30 -19.74
CA ILE A 55 -1.09 -9.44 -19.61
C ILE A 55 -1.81 -8.55 -20.62
N GLY A 56 -1.28 -7.38 -20.93
CA GLY A 56 -1.92 -6.44 -21.87
C GLY A 56 -2.10 -7.00 -23.28
N THR A 57 -1.14 -7.81 -23.76
CA THR A 57 -1.21 -8.41 -25.09
C THR A 57 -2.36 -9.41 -25.26
N PRO A 58 -2.51 -10.45 -24.42
CA PRO A 58 -3.67 -11.36 -24.51
C PRO A 58 -4.99 -10.68 -24.18
N LEU A 59 -4.96 -9.65 -23.33
CA LEU A 59 -6.15 -8.87 -23.00
C LEU A 59 -6.69 -8.12 -24.23
N SER A 60 -5.81 -7.50 -25.02
CA SER A 60 -6.21 -6.84 -26.28
C SER A 60 -6.81 -7.84 -27.27
N SER A 61 -6.31 -9.06 -27.32
CA SER A 61 -6.89 -10.14 -28.13
C SER A 61 -8.29 -10.54 -27.65
N LEU A 62 -8.47 -10.68 -26.33
CA LEU A 62 -9.77 -11.01 -25.73
C LEU A 62 -10.82 -9.92 -25.99
N LEU A 63 -10.41 -8.63 -25.93
CA LEU A 63 -11.28 -7.52 -26.33
C LEU A 63 -11.74 -7.66 -27.78
N GLY A 64 -10.80 -7.95 -28.70
CA GLY A 64 -11.13 -8.15 -30.11
C GLY A 64 -12.10 -9.33 -30.32
N TRP A 65 -11.88 -10.46 -29.66
CA TRP A 65 -12.79 -11.60 -29.74
C TRP A 65 -14.17 -11.28 -29.17
N ASN A 66 -14.25 -10.55 -28.05
CA ASN A 66 -15.55 -10.17 -27.46
C ASN A 66 -16.35 -9.26 -28.39
N GLU A 67 -15.70 -8.31 -29.10
CA GLU A 67 -16.35 -7.47 -30.10
C GLU A 67 -16.87 -8.28 -31.31
N LEU A 68 -16.12 -9.28 -31.78
CA LEU A 68 -16.60 -10.21 -32.82
C LEU A 68 -17.81 -11.03 -32.38
N LEU A 69 -17.81 -11.58 -31.15
CA LEU A 69 -18.94 -12.31 -30.60
C LEU A 69 -20.19 -11.43 -30.46
N LYS A 70 -20.05 -10.15 -30.10
CA LYS A 70 -21.14 -9.17 -30.09
C LYS A 70 -21.69 -8.91 -31.51
N ALA A 71 -20.79 -8.73 -32.48
CA ALA A 71 -21.19 -8.49 -33.88
C ALA A 71 -21.97 -9.65 -34.49
N GLU A 72 -21.68 -10.90 -34.10
CA GLU A 72 -22.39 -12.10 -34.52
C GLU A 72 -23.68 -12.38 -33.71
N ASN A 73 -24.09 -11.44 -32.84
CA ASN A 73 -25.27 -11.57 -31.97
C ASN A 73 -25.31 -12.87 -31.12
N ILE A 74 -24.13 -13.35 -30.75
CA ILE A 74 -24.02 -14.52 -29.86
C ILE A 74 -24.34 -14.06 -28.44
N ASN A 75 -25.29 -14.72 -27.83
CA ASN A 75 -25.84 -14.59 -26.47
C ASN A 75 -25.29 -13.38 -25.68
N THR A 76 -26.05 -12.30 -25.66
CA THR A 76 -25.67 -11.00 -25.03
C THR A 76 -25.32 -11.11 -23.54
N GLU A 77 -25.85 -12.11 -22.82
CA GLU A 77 -25.54 -12.33 -21.42
C GLU A 77 -24.11 -12.88 -21.24
N ILE A 78 -23.70 -13.82 -22.10
CA ILE A 78 -22.35 -14.39 -22.08
C ILE A 78 -21.30 -13.31 -22.44
N THR A 79 -21.55 -12.56 -23.51
CA THR A 79 -20.63 -11.51 -23.95
C THR A 79 -20.47 -10.41 -22.88
N HIS A 80 -21.55 -10.10 -22.15
CA HIS A 80 -21.49 -9.13 -21.05
C HIS A 80 -20.70 -9.64 -19.83
N GLU A 81 -20.79 -10.91 -19.47
CA GLU A 81 -19.96 -11.47 -18.40
C GLU A 81 -18.46 -11.54 -18.79
N ILE A 82 -18.17 -11.89 -20.05
CA ILE A 82 -16.80 -11.84 -20.60
C ILE A 82 -16.24 -10.40 -20.53
N GLU A 83 -17.03 -9.40 -20.91
CA GLU A 83 -16.65 -7.99 -20.87
C GLU A 83 -16.29 -7.54 -19.44
N LYS A 84 -17.09 -7.94 -18.46
CA LYS A 84 -16.78 -7.66 -17.04
C LYS A 84 -15.44 -8.25 -16.58
N ASP A 85 -15.12 -9.47 -17.02
CA ASP A 85 -13.84 -10.09 -16.67
C ASP A 85 -12.67 -9.45 -17.40
N ILE A 86 -12.85 -9.03 -18.65
CA ILE A 86 -11.88 -8.26 -19.42
C ILE A 86 -11.59 -6.92 -18.73
N ASP A 87 -12.62 -6.18 -18.32
CA ASP A 87 -12.49 -4.90 -17.60
C ASP A 87 -11.74 -5.07 -16.27
N ARG A 88 -11.98 -6.17 -15.57
CA ARG A 88 -11.21 -6.51 -14.36
C ARG A 88 -9.73 -6.73 -14.65
N LEU A 89 -9.40 -7.48 -15.71
CA LEU A 89 -8.02 -7.74 -16.12
C LEU A 89 -7.34 -6.44 -16.57
N GLN A 90 -8.04 -5.59 -17.31
CA GLN A 90 -7.55 -4.28 -17.74
C GLN A 90 -7.23 -3.40 -16.52
N THR A 91 -8.14 -3.31 -15.56
CA THR A 91 -7.92 -2.58 -14.31
C THR A 91 -6.68 -3.09 -13.56
N ILE A 92 -6.48 -4.41 -13.50
CA ILE A 92 -5.30 -5.01 -12.86
C ILE A 92 -4.03 -4.61 -13.61
N THR A 93 -4.04 -4.71 -14.94
CA THR A 93 -2.89 -4.38 -15.81
C THR A 93 -2.50 -2.91 -15.68
N GLU A 94 -3.47 -2.00 -15.71
CA GLU A 94 -3.24 -0.57 -15.51
C GLU A 94 -2.66 -0.25 -14.14
N ARG A 95 -3.16 -0.91 -13.08
CA ARG A 95 -2.63 -0.76 -11.73
C ARG A 95 -1.17 -1.22 -11.63
N PHE A 96 -0.83 -2.36 -12.24
CA PHE A 96 0.55 -2.84 -12.28
C PHE A 96 1.46 -1.92 -13.09
N SER A 97 1.00 -1.40 -14.21
CA SER A 97 1.75 -0.42 -15.02
C SER A 97 2.10 0.85 -14.24
N LYS A 98 1.19 1.34 -13.39
CA LYS A 98 1.43 2.52 -12.54
C LYS A 98 2.45 2.30 -11.42
N ILE A 99 2.69 1.05 -11.01
CA ILE A 99 3.71 0.71 -9.99
C ILE A 99 5.14 0.90 -10.53
N GLY A 100 5.34 0.77 -11.83
CA GLY A 100 6.65 0.88 -12.49
C GLY A 100 7.12 2.31 -12.74
N SER A 101 6.28 3.33 -12.51
CA SER A 101 6.58 4.74 -12.75
C SER A 101 6.24 5.60 -11.54
N LEU A 102 6.92 6.73 -11.37
CA LEU A 102 6.54 7.71 -10.35
C LEU A 102 5.20 8.33 -10.74
N PRO A 103 4.14 8.15 -9.93
CA PRO A 103 2.84 8.70 -10.23
C PRO A 103 2.83 10.22 -10.02
N LYS A 104 2.09 10.92 -10.88
CA LYS A 104 1.78 12.33 -10.65
C LYS A 104 0.85 12.44 -9.45
N LEU A 105 1.17 13.33 -8.52
CA LEU A 105 0.32 13.68 -7.39
C LEU A 105 -0.35 15.02 -7.67
N ASP A 106 -1.65 15.08 -7.44
CA ASP A 106 -2.44 16.29 -7.52
C ASP A 106 -3.12 16.54 -6.16
N THR A 107 -3.54 17.79 -5.91
CA THR A 107 -4.25 18.13 -4.67
C THR A 107 -5.68 17.61 -4.73
N HIS A 108 -6.05 16.79 -3.76
CA HIS A 108 -7.38 16.21 -3.64
C HIS A 108 -7.92 16.37 -2.22
N ASP A 109 -9.23 16.37 -2.09
CA ASP A 109 -9.90 16.30 -0.80
C ASP A 109 -9.95 14.86 -0.29
N ILE A 110 -9.17 14.56 0.76
CA ILE A 110 -9.06 13.20 1.29
C ILE A 110 -10.40 12.65 1.82
N VAL A 111 -11.28 13.51 2.33
CA VAL A 111 -12.58 13.09 2.84
C VAL A 111 -13.46 12.62 1.70
N LYS A 112 -13.52 13.41 0.62
CA LYS A 112 -14.25 13.06 -0.60
C LYS A 112 -13.71 11.78 -1.22
N GLU A 113 -12.39 11.69 -1.44
CA GLU A 113 -11.74 10.52 -2.03
C GLU A 113 -11.97 9.24 -1.23
N THR A 114 -11.89 9.34 0.10
CA THR A 114 -12.13 8.20 0.99
C THR A 114 -13.60 7.79 0.97
N LYS A 115 -14.50 8.76 0.93
CA LYS A 115 -15.94 8.52 0.87
C LYS A 115 -16.36 7.84 -0.44
N GLU A 116 -15.80 8.28 -1.56
CA GLU A 116 -16.03 7.64 -2.88
C GLU A 116 -15.57 6.19 -2.89
N ALA A 117 -14.35 5.93 -2.38
CA ALA A 117 -13.84 4.57 -2.25
C ALA A 117 -14.73 3.70 -1.33
N TYR A 118 -15.17 4.26 -0.20
CA TYR A 118 -16.08 3.60 0.74
C TYR A 118 -17.40 3.23 0.08
N ASP A 119 -18.07 4.18 -0.61
CA ASP A 119 -19.36 3.94 -1.24
C ASP A 119 -19.27 2.88 -2.34
N TYR A 120 -18.21 2.94 -3.15
CA TYR A 120 -17.93 1.93 -4.17
C TYR A 120 -17.79 0.52 -3.57
N LEU A 121 -17.02 0.39 -2.48
CA LEU A 121 -16.78 -0.91 -1.84
C LEU A 121 -18.02 -1.44 -1.12
N LYS A 122 -18.78 -0.57 -0.47
CA LYS A 122 -20.04 -0.92 0.19
C LYS A 122 -21.05 -1.52 -0.79
N LEU A 123 -21.23 -0.91 -1.97
CA LEU A 123 -22.14 -1.39 -3.00
C LEU A 123 -21.77 -2.77 -3.56
N ARG A 124 -20.48 -3.11 -3.58
CA ARG A 124 -19.95 -4.35 -4.15
C ARG A 124 -19.68 -5.46 -3.13
N SER A 125 -19.86 -5.15 -1.86
CA SER A 125 -19.65 -6.11 -0.77
C SER A 125 -20.92 -6.86 -0.41
N SER A 126 -20.74 -8.04 0.21
CA SER A 126 -21.86 -8.82 0.74
C SER A 126 -22.68 -8.01 1.76
N LYS A 127 -23.99 -8.21 1.77
CA LYS A 127 -24.91 -7.64 2.78
C LYS A 127 -24.59 -8.09 4.22
N LEU A 128 -23.76 -9.11 4.39
CA LEU A 128 -23.30 -9.59 5.70
C LEU A 128 -22.16 -8.73 6.29
N ILE A 129 -21.64 -7.77 5.51
CA ILE A 129 -20.65 -6.81 5.97
C ILE A 129 -21.36 -5.49 6.25
N ASN A 130 -21.29 -5.04 7.49
CA ASN A 130 -21.76 -3.72 7.89
C ASN A 130 -20.64 -2.70 7.66
N PHE A 131 -20.94 -1.62 6.95
CA PHE A 131 -20.00 -0.55 6.66
C PHE A 131 -20.37 0.69 7.48
N SER A 132 -19.37 1.32 8.11
CA SER A 132 -19.48 2.59 8.83
C SER A 132 -18.42 3.56 8.32
N PHE A 133 -18.78 4.83 8.19
CA PHE A 133 -17.89 5.91 7.80
C PHE A 133 -18.03 7.08 8.77
N ASN A 134 -16.93 7.49 9.38
CA ASN A 134 -16.89 8.60 10.32
C ASN A 134 -15.80 9.59 9.88
N SER A 135 -16.09 10.87 9.89
CA SER A 135 -15.09 11.92 9.68
C SER A 135 -15.33 13.05 10.65
N GLN A 136 -14.28 13.51 11.31
CA GLN A 136 -14.30 14.69 12.18
C GLN A 136 -14.13 15.99 11.39
N ILE A 137 -13.77 15.88 10.11
CA ILE A 137 -13.49 16.98 9.20
C ILE A 137 -14.34 16.85 7.94
N GLU A 138 -14.75 17.99 7.37
CA GLU A 138 -15.58 18.02 6.16
C GLU A 138 -14.74 18.05 4.88
N HIS A 139 -13.58 18.71 4.95
CA HIS A 139 -12.68 18.91 3.80
C HIS A 139 -11.24 18.99 4.27
N MET A 140 -10.33 18.26 3.59
CA MET A 140 -8.91 18.29 3.89
C MET A 140 -8.06 18.04 2.63
N PRO A 141 -7.31 19.05 2.14
CA PRO A 141 -6.48 18.89 0.96
C PRO A 141 -5.22 18.07 1.27
N VAL A 142 -4.93 17.11 0.41
CA VAL A 142 -3.71 16.30 0.42
C VAL A 142 -3.18 16.11 -1.00
N LEU A 143 -1.87 15.91 -1.14
CA LEU A 143 -1.26 15.52 -2.41
C LEU A 143 -1.39 14.00 -2.56
N LEU A 144 -2.15 13.54 -3.54
CA LEU A 144 -2.30 12.12 -3.81
C LEU A 144 -2.53 11.81 -5.31
N ASN A 145 -2.33 10.55 -5.67
CA ASN A 145 -2.80 9.98 -6.92
C ASN A 145 -4.11 9.24 -6.65
N HIS A 146 -5.20 9.72 -7.22
CA HIS A 146 -6.55 9.19 -7.04
C HIS A 146 -6.62 7.65 -7.20
N ALA A 147 -6.15 7.11 -8.32
CA ALA A 147 -6.26 5.69 -8.62
C ALA A 147 -5.48 4.80 -7.64
N LEU A 148 -4.27 5.22 -7.24
CA LEU A 148 -3.44 4.47 -6.29
C LEU A 148 -3.98 4.57 -4.87
N TYR A 149 -4.53 5.72 -4.49
CA TYR A 149 -5.16 5.89 -3.20
C TYR A 149 -6.42 5.01 -3.06
N HIS A 150 -7.32 5.04 -4.06
CA HIS A 150 -8.50 4.17 -4.08
C HIS A 150 -8.11 2.68 -4.01
N TRP A 151 -7.08 2.29 -4.75
CA TRP A 151 -6.57 0.92 -4.67
C TRP A 151 -6.02 0.56 -3.29
N THR A 152 -5.40 1.52 -2.59
CA THR A 152 -4.96 1.35 -1.20
C THR A 152 -6.13 1.04 -0.28
N ILE A 153 -7.19 1.86 -0.31
CA ILE A 153 -8.40 1.64 0.51
C ILE A 153 -9.05 0.29 0.17
N GLU A 154 -9.16 -0.02 -1.12
CA GLU A 154 -9.70 -1.31 -1.59
C GLU A 154 -8.92 -2.51 -1.01
N ASN A 155 -7.59 -2.47 -1.02
CA ASN A 155 -6.76 -3.55 -0.46
C ASN A 155 -6.95 -3.70 1.05
N LEU A 156 -7.01 -2.59 1.79
CA LEU A 156 -7.22 -2.63 3.24
C LEU A 156 -8.59 -3.22 3.59
N VAL A 157 -9.64 -2.73 2.94
CA VAL A 157 -11.01 -3.22 3.15
C VAL A 157 -11.15 -4.69 2.77
N LYS A 158 -10.63 -5.12 1.61
CA LYS A 158 -10.65 -6.53 1.20
C LYS A 158 -9.91 -7.43 2.19
N ASN A 159 -8.77 -6.98 2.72
CA ASN A 159 -8.06 -7.73 3.73
C ASN A 159 -8.87 -7.87 5.02
N GLY A 160 -9.58 -6.81 5.45
CA GLY A 160 -10.50 -6.86 6.59
C GLY A 160 -11.66 -7.84 6.35
N ILE A 161 -12.32 -7.77 5.18
CA ILE A 161 -13.40 -8.68 4.80
C ILE A 161 -12.94 -10.14 4.82
N ASP A 162 -11.75 -10.41 4.29
CA ASP A 162 -11.18 -11.77 4.30
C ASP A 162 -10.86 -12.24 5.74
N ALA A 163 -10.33 -11.36 6.60
CA ALA A 163 -10.07 -11.66 8.02
C ALA A 163 -11.35 -11.95 8.81
N MET A 164 -12.47 -11.36 8.39
CA MET A 164 -13.82 -11.60 8.93
C MET A 164 -14.55 -12.78 8.28
N LYS A 165 -13.95 -13.42 7.28
CA LYS A 165 -14.58 -14.51 6.49
C LYS A 165 -15.91 -14.09 5.86
N GLY A 166 -16.01 -12.83 5.43
CA GLY A 166 -17.16 -12.28 4.72
C GLY A 166 -18.33 -11.85 5.60
N LYS A 167 -18.20 -11.79 6.94
CA LYS A 167 -19.26 -11.32 7.85
C LYS A 167 -18.66 -10.54 9.02
N GLY A 168 -19.09 -9.29 9.21
CA GLY A 168 -18.59 -8.43 10.29
C GLY A 168 -18.80 -6.96 10.02
N VAL A 169 -17.93 -6.12 10.58
CA VAL A 169 -18.01 -4.66 10.48
C VAL A 169 -16.70 -4.13 9.92
N ILE A 170 -16.81 -3.26 8.92
CA ILE A 170 -15.72 -2.39 8.43
C ILE A 170 -16.05 -0.95 8.83
N THR A 171 -15.13 -0.31 9.52
CA THR A 171 -15.23 1.12 9.84
C THR A 171 -14.08 1.87 9.20
N ILE A 172 -14.38 2.95 8.50
CA ILE A 172 -13.38 3.92 8.02
C ILE A 172 -13.56 5.20 8.79
N GLU A 173 -12.48 5.68 9.41
CA GLU A 173 -12.47 6.89 10.21
C GLU A 173 -11.38 7.83 9.74
N ILE A 174 -11.70 9.14 9.66
CA ILE A 174 -10.75 10.19 9.27
C ILE A 174 -10.58 11.16 10.44
N LEU A 175 -9.32 11.33 10.85
CA LEU A 175 -8.92 12.15 12.00
C LEU A 175 -7.83 13.12 11.57
N GLU A 176 -7.88 14.36 12.09
CA GLU A 176 -6.82 15.34 11.94
C GLU A 176 -5.87 15.28 13.14
N ASP A 177 -4.57 15.33 12.86
CA ASP A 177 -3.52 15.41 13.89
C ASP A 177 -2.43 16.41 13.45
N GLY A 178 -2.69 17.67 13.70
CA GLY A 178 -1.79 18.79 13.43
C GLY A 178 -1.46 18.94 11.95
N LYS A 179 -0.29 18.46 11.50
CA LYS A 179 0.15 18.54 10.09
C LYS A 179 -0.22 17.33 9.25
N ASN A 180 -0.86 16.35 9.85
CA ASN A 180 -1.20 15.09 9.20
C ASN A 180 -2.70 14.82 9.31
N VAL A 181 -3.20 14.09 8.33
CA VAL A 181 -4.51 13.46 8.39
C VAL A 181 -4.31 11.95 8.49
N HIS A 182 -5.09 11.31 9.36
CA HIS A 182 -5.07 9.87 9.59
C HIS A 182 -6.34 9.25 9.05
N ILE A 183 -6.18 8.25 8.21
CA ILE A 183 -7.27 7.40 7.72
C ILE A 183 -7.11 6.05 8.38
N GLN A 184 -8.08 5.67 9.21
CA GLN A 184 -8.11 4.39 9.90
C GLN A 184 -9.13 3.48 9.25
N VAL A 185 -8.70 2.28 8.87
CA VAL A 185 -9.56 1.21 8.37
C VAL A 185 -9.57 0.11 9.40
N SER A 186 -10.72 -0.12 10.01
CA SER A 186 -10.93 -1.10 11.08
C SER A 186 -11.80 -2.25 10.60
N ASP A 187 -11.46 -3.45 10.98
CA ASP A 187 -12.25 -4.67 10.79
C ASP A 187 -12.49 -5.37 12.13
N THR A 188 -13.49 -6.25 12.18
CA THR A 188 -13.79 -7.10 13.34
C THR A 188 -13.35 -8.56 13.11
N GLY A 189 -12.26 -8.76 12.38
CA GLY A 189 -11.75 -10.07 12.00
C GLY A 189 -10.87 -10.75 13.05
N SER A 190 -10.14 -11.75 12.60
CA SER A 190 -9.29 -12.61 13.46
C SER A 190 -8.10 -11.89 14.08
N GLY A 191 -7.74 -10.71 13.58
CA GLY A 191 -6.58 -9.96 14.02
C GLY A 191 -5.26 -10.48 13.46
N ILE A 192 -4.19 -9.76 13.83
CA ILE A 192 -2.80 -10.01 13.43
C ILE A 192 -1.95 -10.15 14.69
N ALA A 193 -1.08 -11.15 14.76
CA ALA A 193 -0.15 -11.30 15.86
C ALA A 193 0.86 -10.14 15.89
N LYS A 194 1.19 -9.61 17.08
CA LYS A 194 2.11 -8.47 17.24
C LYS A 194 3.47 -8.70 16.58
N SER A 195 3.97 -9.93 16.59
CA SER A 195 5.21 -10.31 15.91
C SER A 195 5.19 -10.05 14.40
N ASN A 196 4.00 -10.01 13.80
CA ASN A 196 3.81 -9.87 12.35
C ASN A 196 3.50 -8.43 11.91
N PHE A 197 3.37 -7.46 12.83
CA PHE A 197 2.97 -6.08 12.48
C PHE A 197 3.88 -5.40 11.44
N GLN A 198 5.15 -5.76 11.41
CA GLN A 198 6.09 -5.26 10.40
C GLN A 198 6.19 -6.20 9.20
N THR A 199 6.16 -7.50 9.42
CA THR A 199 6.36 -8.51 8.38
C THR A 199 5.20 -8.63 7.40
N ILE A 200 3.98 -8.26 7.80
CA ILE A 200 2.81 -8.25 6.90
C ILE A 200 2.98 -7.32 5.68
N PHE A 201 3.87 -6.33 5.78
CA PHE A 201 4.18 -5.41 4.69
C PHE A 201 5.32 -5.92 3.79
N ASN A 202 5.93 -7.05 4.10
CA ASN A 202 6.96 -7.63 3.25
C ASN A 202 6.31 -8.32 2.04
N PRO A 203 6.88 -8.15 0.83
CA PRO A 203 6.40 -8.85 -0.35
C PRO A 203 6.37 -10.37 -0.15
N GLY A 204 5.29 -11.01 -0.59
CA GLY A 204 5.11 -12.45 -0.47
C GLY A 204 4.59 -12.94 0.89
N PHE A 205 4.46 -12.07 1.89
CA PHE A 205 3.87 -12.47 3.17
C PHE A 205 2.35 -12.65 3.03
N THR A 206 1.88 -13.86 3.31
CA THR A 206 0.44 -14.18 3.29
C THR A 206 0.14 -15.30 4.28
N SER A 207 -0.97 -15.17 4.99
CA SER A 207 -1.59 -16.23 5.79
C SER A 207 -2.68 -16.99 5.03
N LYS A 208 -2.98 -16.57 3.79
CA LYS A 208 -4.06 -17.13 2.97
C LYS A 208 -3.55 -18.30 2.14
N LYS A 209 -4.38 -19.35 1.96
CA LYS A 209 -4.06 -20.47 1.07
C LYS A 209 -3.99 -20.06 -0.42
N ARG A 210 -4.69 -18.99 -0.80
CA ARG A 210 -4.69 -18.38 -2.13
C ARG A 210 -4.39 -16.90 -2.00
N GLY A 211 -3.39 -16.41 -2.73
CA GLY A 211 -2.96 -15.02 -2.73
C GLY A 211 -1.44 -14.90 -2.76
N TRP A 212 -0.96 -13.90 -3.44
CA TRP A 212 0.48 -13.70 -3.72
C TRP A 212 1.21 -12.96 -2.60
N GLY A 213 0.48 -12.54 -1.55
CA GLY A 213 1.08 -11.76 -0.45
C GLY A 213 1.56 -10.37 -0.86
N LEU A 214 1.00 -9.80 -1.92
CA LEU A 214 1.46 -8.54 -2.49
C LEU A 214 0.63 -7.33 -2.06
N GLY A 215 -0.60 -7.53 -1.56
CA GLY A 215 -1.54 -6.44 -1.30
C GLY A 215 -1.01 -5.41 -0.31
N LEU A 216 -0.59 -5.82 0.89
CA LEU A 216 -0.10 -4.89 1.93
C LEU A 216 1.29 -4.33 1.62
N SER A 217 2.17 -5.09 0.97
CA SER A 217 3.46 -4.56 0.52
C SER A 217 3.30 -3.47 -0.52
N LEU A 218 2.30 -3.62 -1.41
CA LEU A 218 1.95 -2.62 -2.39
C LEU A 218 1.32 -1.38 -1.74
N VAL A 219 0.40 -1.56 -0.79
CA VAL A 219 -0.18 -0.46 0.00
C VAL A 219 0.93 0.34 0.68
N LYS A 220 1.89 -0.33 1.31
CA LYS A 220 3.05 0.33 1.92
C LYS A 220 3.84 1.14 0.89
N ARG A 221 4.14 0.57 -0.25
CA ARG A 221 4.85 1.26 -1.33
C ARG A 221 4.09 2.48 -1.82
N ILE A 222 2.80 2.35 -2.10
CA ILE A 222 1.96 3.47 -2.55
C ILE A 222 1.98 4.60 -1.51
N ILE A 223 1.76 4.30 -0.25
CA ILE A 223 1.67 5.31 0.79
C ILE A 223 3.03 5.90 1.14
N GLU A 224 4.08 5.07 1.34
CA GLU A 224 5.36 5.56 1.85
C GLU A 224 6.27 6.09 0.75
N GLU A 225 6.32 5.43 -0.43
CA GLU A 225 7.24 5.84 -1.50
C GLU A 225 6.62 6.86 -2.46
N TYR A 226 5.31 6.75 -2.76
CA TYR A 226 4.67 7.61 -3.73
C TYR A 226 3.97 8.81 -3.10
N HIS A 227 3.35 8.65 -1.92
CA HIS A 227 2.61 9.72 -1.25
C HIS A 227 3.36 10.35 -0.07
N ASN A 228 4.62 9.93 0.21
CA ASN A 228 5.41 10.39 1.35
C ASN A 228 4.68 10.31 2.70
N GLY A 229 3.75 9.36 2.81
CA GLY A 229 2.98 9.09 4.00
C GLY A 229 3.57 7.98 4.87
N LYS A 230 2.77 7.45 5.79
CA LYS A 230 3.11 6.28 6.61
C LYS A 230 1.92 5.36 6.72
N ILE A 231 2.18 4.04 6.77
CA ILE A 231 1.17 3.03 7.08
C ILE A 231 1.66 2.15 8.22
N LYS A 232 0.75 1.80 9.13
CA LYS A 232 1.03 0.91 10.25
C LYS A 232 -0.20 0.14 10.70
N VAL A 233 0.02 -0.95 11.40
CA VAL A 233 -1.00 -1.55 12.26
C VAL A 233 -1.06 -0.70 13.53
N LEU A 234 -2.18 -0.01 13.75
CA LEU A 234 -2.38 0.81 14.95
C LEU A 234 -2.68 -0.07 16.15
N SER A 235 -3.60 -1.00 15.97
CA SER A 235 -3.95 -2.01 16.96
C SER A 235 -4.45 -3.28 16.29
N SER A 236 -4.26 -4.43 16.92
CA SER A 236 -4.83 -5.68 16.45
C SER A 236 -4.90 -6.71 17.59
N GLY A 237 -5.93 -7.55 17.55
CA GLY A 237 -6.19 -8.60 18.52
C GLY A 237 -7.36 -9.49 18.11
N LYS A 238 -7.91 -10.27 19.05
CA LYS A 238 -9.04 -11.17 18.79
C LYS A 238 -10.34 -10.45 18.37
N GLY A 239 -10.41 -9.12 18.52
CA GLY A 239 -11.57 -8.29 18.14
C GLY A 239 -11.41 -7.57 16.81
N GLY A 240 -10.34 -7.82 16.06
CA GLY A 240 -10.10 -7.21 14.75
C GLY A 240 -8.77 -6.48 14.61
N THR A 241 -8.64 -5.73 13.54
CA THR A 241 -7.44 -4.95 13.22
C THR A 241 -7.80 -3.52 12.86
N VAL A 242 -6.97 -2.57 13.30
CA VAL A 242 -7.01 -1.17 12.87
C VAL A 242 -5.73 -0.88 12.10
N MET A 243 -5.87 -0.61 10.81
CA MET A 243 -4.81 -0.13 9.93
C MET A 243 -4.88 1.38 9.84
N GLN A 244 -3.78 2.08 10.02
CA GLN A 244 -3.71 3.54 9.91
C GLN A 244 -2.79 3.98 8.78
N ILE A 245 -3.33 4.81 7.90
CA ILE A 245 -2.60 5.61 6.92
C ILE A 245 -2.46 7.01 7.50
N SER A 246 -1.27 7.60 7.36
CA SER A 246 -1.01 9.00 7.72
C SER A 246 -0.48 9.73 6.49
N LEU A 247 -1.14 10.79 6.07
CA LEU A 247 -0.74 11.65 4.96
C LEU A 247 -0.52 13.08 5.46
N ARG A 248 0.39 13.80 4.80
CA ARG A 248 0.64 15.21 5.12
C ARG A 248 -0.43 16.08 4.46
N ILE A 249 -0.97 17.02 5.24
CA ILE A 249 -1.91 18.02 4.75
C ILE A 249 -1.18 18.94 3.77
N ALA A 250 -1.79 19.19 2.61
CA ALA A 250 -1.29 20.16 1.65
C ALA A 250 -1.61 21.58 2.14
N VAL A 251 -0.58 22.40 2.28
CA VAL A 251 -0.70 23.82 2.67
C VAL A 251 -0.80 24.67 1.43
#